data_3fce2573221f8ed099ff66ca0ad88a2a
#
_entry.id   3fce2573221f8ed099ff66ca0ad88a2a
#
_cell.length_a   1.000
_cell.length_b   1.000
_cell.length_c   1.000
_cell.angle_alpha   90.00
_cell.angle_beta   90.00
_cell.angle_gamma   90.00
#
_symmetry.space_group_name_H-M   'P 1'
#
loop_
_entity.id
_entity.type
_entity.pdbx_description
1 polymer ?
#
loop_
_entity_poly.entity_id
_entity_poly.type
_entity_poly.pdbx_seq_one_letter_code
_entity_poly.pdbx_strand_id
1 'polypeptide(L)'
;MSNEDFKQAALDYHRMSPPGKIKVSATKPMLTQRDLSLAYSPGVAYACEAIKADPQQASELTARGNLVAVISNGTAVLGLGNIGALAGKPVMEGKGVLFKKFAGIDVFDIEVDETDPDKLVDIIASLEPTFGGINLEDIKAPECFVVERKLRERMKIPVFHDDQHGTAIIVGAAVLNAMAITGKKIEEVKLATTGMGAAGVSCVNMLVQLGLKPENILAFDREGVIHTGRTDLDPEKQRYARDTDKRTLAEIVDGADIFLGLSAPGILTAEMVKTCLLYTSDAADDSLR
;
A
#
# COMPACT_ATOMS: atom_id res chain seq x y z
N MET A 1 -1.19 -8.53 28.93
CA MET A 1 -0.39 -7.28 28.91
C MET A 1 -1.39 -6.14 28.83
N SER A 2 -1.34 -5.13 29.69
CA SER A 2 -2.22 -3.97 29.54
C SER A 2 -1.84 -3.17 28.28
N ASN A 3 -2.76 -2.34 27.78
CA ASN A 3 -2.47 -1.51 26.60
C ASN A 3 -1.31 -0.53 26.86
N GLU A 4 -1.20 -0.05 28.11
CA GLU A 4 -0.09 0.84 28.54
C GLU A 4 1.25 0.10 28.61
N ASP A 5 1.28 -1.17 29.08
CA ASP A 5 2.49 -1.99 29.09
C ASP A 5 3.00 -2.24 27.66
N PHE A 6 2.09 -2.51 26.71
CA PHE A 6 2.45 -2.72 25.31
C PHE A 6 2.98 -1.45 24.66
N LYS A 7 2.36 -0.30 24.93
CA LYS A 7 2.82 1.01 24.45
C LYS A 7 4.24 1.31 24.94
N GLN A 8 4.51 1.09 26.23
CA GLN A 8 5.84 1.31 26.78
C GLN A 8 6.86 0.37 26.16
N ALA A 9 6.54 -0.91 26.02
CA ALA A 9 7.42 -1.90 25.38
C ALA A 9 7.73 -1.53 23.91
N ALA A 10 6.75 -1.02 23.16
CA ALA A 10 6.95 -0.56 21.79
C ALA A 10 7.91 0.65 21.72
N LEU A 11 7.75 1.62 22.61
CA LEU A 11 8.65 2.78 22.69
C LEU A 11 10.08 2.36 23.07
N ASP A 12 10.23 1.45 24.01
CA ASP A 12 11.53 0.93 24.43
C ASP A 12 12.20 0.14 23.30
N TYR A 13 11.45 -0.66 22.56
CA TYR A 13 11.95 -1.35 21.37
C TYR A 13 12.56 -0.39 20.34
N HIS A 14 11.88 0.73 20.03
CA HIS A 14 12.40 1.72 19.09
C HIS A 14 13.62 2.52 19.60
N ARG A 15 13.78 2.61 20.93
CA ARG A 15 14.92 3.29 21.60
C ARG A 15 16.12 2.39 21.82
N MET A 16 16.00 1.07 21.65
CA MET A 16 17.12 0.15 21.80
C MET A 16 18.30 0.61 20.92
N SER A 17 19.51 0.45 21.46
CA SER A 17 20.72 0.87 20.74
C SER A 17 21.16 -0.16 19.68
N PRO A 18 21.44 0.26 18.43
CA PRO A 18 21.19 1.59 17.88
C PRO A 18 19.69 1.85 17.69
N PRO A 19 19.21 3.10 17.83
CA PRO A 19 17.80 3.42 17.67
C PRO A 19 17.34 3.25 16.21
N GLY A 20 16.02 3.03 16.05
CA GLY A 20 15.44 2.72 14.75
C GLY A 20 15.53 1.24 14.38
N LYS A 21 15.16 0.89 13.15
CA LYS A 21 15.04 -0.51 12.70
C LYS A 21 15.94 -0.86 11.52
N ILE A 22 16.56 0.13 10.87
CA ILE A 22 17.41 -0.07 9.70
C ILE A 22 18.81 0.50 9.93
N LYS A 23 19.79 -0.08 9.25
CA LYS A 23 21.16 0.42 9.18
C LYS A 23 21.74 0.19 7.79
N VAL A 24 22.66 1.06 7.38
CA VAL A 24 23.46 0.86 6.17
C VAL A 24 24.78 0.21 6.56
N SER A 25 25.21 -0.81 5.81
CA SER A 25 26.48 -1.49 6.02
C SER A 25 27.17 -1.77 4.70
N ALA A 26 28.52 -1.72 4.71
CA ALA A 26 29.32 -2.10 3.55
C ALA A 26 29.17 -3.59 3.22
N THR A 27 29.06 -3.91 1.93
CA THR A 27 28.96 -5.30 1.43
C THR A 27 30.30 -5.84 0.92
N LYS A 28 31.33 -4.98 0.80
CA LYS A 28 32.66 -5.32 0.32
C LYS A 28 33.68 -5.04 1.42
N PRO A 29 34.78 -5.83 1.49
CA PRO A 29 35.85 -5.56 2.44
C PRO A 29 36.58 -4.25 2.10
N MET A 30 37.04 -3.53 3.13
CA MET A 30 37.82 -2.29 3.03
C MET A 30 38.99 -2.37 4.01
N LEU A 31 39.81 -3.45 3.91
CA LEU A 31 40.86 -3.76 4.85
C LEU A 31 42.25 -3.40 4.33
N THR A 32 42.43 -3.30 3.02
CA THR A 32 43.73 -3.09 2.38
C THR A 32 43.70 -1.87 1.46
N GLN A 33 44.92 -1.35 1.15
CA GLN A 33 45.07 -0.30 0.17
C GLN A 33 44.51 -0.69 -1.22
N ARG A 34 44.61 -1.96 -1.56
CA ARG A 34 44.03 -2.49 -2.79
C ARG A 34 42.51 -2.41 -2.77
N ASP A 35 41.86 -2.80 -1.66
CA ASP A 35 40.40 -2.70 -1.52
C ASP A 35 39.93 -1.26 -1.69
N LEU A 36 40.62 -0.33 -1.06
CA LEU A 36 40.33 1.11 -1.21
C LEU A 36 40.45 1.56 -2.66
N SER A 37 41.50 1.13 -3.35
CA SER A 37 41.75 1.49 -4.76
C SER A 37 40.70 0.91 -5.69
N LEU A 38 40.14 -0.25 -5.39
CA LEU A 38 39.05 -0.88 -6.17
C LEU A 38 37.71 -0.23 -5.86
N ALA A 39 37.44 0.01 -4.57
CA ALA A 39 36.13 0.50 -4.13
C ALA A 39 35.92 2.00 -4.41
N TYR A 40 36.97 2.78 -4.48
CA TYR A 40 36.93 4.23 -4.70
C TYR A 40 37.86 4.65 -5.83
N SER A 41 38.96 5.35 -5.54
CA SER A 41 39.83 5.89 -6.58
C SER A 41 41.11 5.05 -6.71
N PRO A 42 41.53 4.67 -7.95
CA PRO A 42 40.94 4.97 -9.27
C PRO A 42 39.90 3.98 -9.79
N GLY A 43 39.73 2.82 -9.14
CA GLY A 43 38.96 1.66 -9.65
C GLY A 43 37.48 1.97 -9.94
N VAL A 44 36.85 2.83 -9.16
CA VAL A 44 35.42 3.20 -9.34
C VAL A 44 35.15 3.82 -10.72
N ALA A 45 36.14 4.44 -11.35
CA ALA A 45 36.00 5.06 -12.68
C ALA A 45 35.58 4.02 -13.74
N TYR A 46 36.12 2.81 -13.68
CA TYR A 46 35.75 1.75 -14.63
C TYR A 46 34.29 1.33 -14.51
N ALA A 47 33.76 1.26 -13.30
CA ALA A 47 32.32 0.99 -13.10
C ALA A 47 31.46 2.15 -13.67
N CYS A 48 31.87 3.40 -13.44
CA CYS A 48 31.18 4.58 -14.00
C CYS A 48 31.18 4.57 -15.53
N GLU A 49 32.32 4.24 -16.16
CA GLU A 49 32.45 4.15 -17.61
C GLU A 49 31.57 3.02 -18.18
N ALA A 50 31.52 1.86 -17.53
CA ALA A 50 30.66 0.75 -17.93
C ALA A 50 29.18 1.13 -17.88
N ILE A 51 28.71 1.77 -16.80
CA ILE A 51 27.34 2.25 -16.66
C ILE A 51 27.01 3.35 -17.68
N LYS A 52 27.97 4.25 -17.97
CA LYS A 52 27.79 5.28 -18.99
C LYS A 52 27.62 4.66 -20.39
N ALA A 53 28.35 3.59 -20.69
CA ALA A 53 28.27 2.88 -21.95
C ALA A 53 26.97 2.05 -22.06
N ASP A 54 26.55 1.40 -20.98
CA ASP A 54 25.33 0.62 -20.88
C ASP A 54 24.65 0.84 -19.51
N PRO A 55 23.58 1.65 -19.45
CA PRO A 55 22.86 1.96 -18.22
C PRO A 55 22.32 0.73 -17.46
N GLN A 56 22.12 -0.42 -18.11
CA GLN A 56 21.66 -1.64 -17.45
C GLN A 56 22.71 -2.20 -16.47
N GLN A 57 23.98 -1.93 -16.70
CA GLN A 57 25.08 -2.29 -15.79
C GLN A 57 24.95 -1.68 -14.39
N ALA A 58 24.15 -0.61 -14.22
CA ALA A 58 23.90 -0.04 -12.91
C ALA A 58 23.27 -1.06 -11.93
N SER A 59 22.46 -1.98 -12.42
CA SER A 59 21.83 -3.01 -11.60
C SER A 59 22.81 -4.10 -11.13
N GLU A 60 23.92 -4.30 -11.87
CA GLU A 60 24.93 -5.33 -11.56
C GLU A 60 26.11 -4.74 -10.78
N LEU A 61 26.50 -3.50 -11.08
CA LEU A 61 27.67 -2.86 -10.51
C LEU A 61 27.38 -2.03 -9.26
N THR A 62 26.11 -1.81 -8.93
CA THR A 62 25.69 -1.02 -7.76
C THR A 62 24.60 -1.74 -6.95
N ALA A 63 24.24 -1.17 -5.80
CA ALA A 63 23.13 -1.67 -4.99
C ALA A 63 21.75 -1.48 -5.67
N ARG A 64 21.66 -0.71 -6.77
CA ARG A 64 20.42 -0.33 -7.44
C ARG A 64 19.55 -1.54 -7.82
N GLY A 65 20.15 -2.65 -8.22
CA GLY A 65 19.44 -3.87 -8.63
C GLY A 65 18.60 -4.53 -7.53
N ASN A 66 18.90 -4.24 -6.26
CA ASN A 66 18.17 -4.80 -5.10
C ASN A 66 17.76 -3.71 -4.10
N LEU A 67 17.63 -2.45 -4.52
CA LEU A 67 17.29 -1.33 -3.64
C LEU A 67 15.96 -0.69 -4.06
N VAL A 68 14.99 -0.69 -3.15
CA VAL A 68 13.67 -0.07 -3.32
C VAL A 68 13.57 1.16 -2.42
N ALA A 69 12.98 2.25 -2.92
CA ALA A 69 12.55 3.34 -2.05
C ALA A 69 11.14 3.06 -1.51
N VAL A 70 10.97 3.12 -0.20
CA VAL A 70 9.66 3.24 0.44
C VAL A 70 9.40 4.72 0.66
N ILE A 71 8.44 5.29 -0.04
CA ILE A 71 8.19 6.74 -0.06
C ILE A 71 6.82 7.06 0.50
N SER A 72 6.79 7.99 1.45
CA SER A 72 5.56 8.47 2.09
C SER A 72 5.60 9.98 2.32
N ASN A 73 4.42 10.60 2.34
CA ASN A 73 4.25 11.94 2.90
C ASN A 73 3.45 11.92 4.22
N GLY A 74 3.12 10.74 4.73
CA GLY A 74 2.45 10.55 6.02
C GLY A 74 1.04 11.09 6.10
N THR A 75 0.32 11.19 4.96
CA THR A 75 -1.02 11.80 4.92
C THR A 75 -2.15 10.81 5.18
N ALA A 76 -1.89 9.49 5.20
CA ALA A 76 -2.89 8.45 5.47
C ALA A 76 -2.30 7.27 6.22
N VAL A 77 -1.59 7.53 7.31
CA VAL A 77 -0.98 6.48 8.14
C VAL A 77 -2.09 5.68 8.85
N LEU A 78 -2.05 4.36 8.69
CA LEU A 78 -3.08 3.45 9.18
C LEU A 78 -3.41 3.66 10.67
N GLY A 79 -4.69 3.92 10.96
CA GLY A 79 -5.19 4.16 12.32
C GLY A 79 -4.87 5.54 12.91
N LEU A 80 -3.96 6.31 12.30
CA LEU A 80 -3.52 7.62 12.80
C LEU A 80 -3.91 8.78 11.88
N GLY A 81 -4.19 8.51 10.60
CA GLY A 81 -4.55 9.53 9.62
C GLY A 81 -3.37 10.37 9.15
N ASN A 82 -3.59 11.66 8.96
CA ASN A 82 -2.54 12.60 8.53
C ASN A 82 -1.69 13.03 9.74
N ILE A 83 -0.55 12.39 9.92
CA ILE A 83 0.42 12.71 10.98
C ILE A 83 1.69 13.38 10.44
N GLY A 84 1.79 13.56 9.12
CA GLY A 84 2.92 14.16 8.43
C GLY A 84 4.10 13.21 8.22
N ALA A 85 4.99 13.60 7.31
CA ALA A 85 6.11 12.79 6.84
C ALA A 85 7.02 12.31 7.99
N LEU A 86 7.49 13.22 8.83
CA LEU A 86 8.43 12.89 9.91
C LEU A 86 7.85 11.87 10.92
N ALA A 87 6.61 12.03 11.32
CA ALA A 87 5.98 11.12 12.28
C ALA A 87 5.66 9.74 11.66
N GLY A 88 5.57 9.65 10.33
CA GLY A 88 5.41 8.41 9.58
C GLY A 88 6.68 7.54 9.51
N LYS A 89 7.87 8.11 9.76
CA LYS A 89 9.15 7.40 9.62
C LYS A 89 9.22 6.03 10.31
N PRO A 90 8.76 5.82 11.56
CA PRO A 90 8.80 4.50 12.17
C PRO A 90 8.02 3.44 11.40
N VAL A 91 6.94 3.81 10.71
CA VAL A 91 6.16 2.89 9.87
C VAL A 91 6.97 2.53 8.61
N MET A 92 7.59 3.51 7.96
CA MET A 92 8.40 3.32 6.75
C MET A 92 9.64 2.45 7.01
N GLU A 93 10.33 2.65 8.14
CA GLU A 93 11.39 1.73 8.57
C GLU A 93 10.84 0.31 8.80
N GLY A 94 9.65 0.19 9.38
CA GLY A 94 8.96 -1.10 9.54
C GLY A 94 8.72 -1.78 8.20
N LYS A 95 8.20 -1.06 7.21
CA LYS A 95 8.02 -1.55 5.85
C LYS A 95 9.35 -2.03 5.25
N GLY A 96 10.43 -1.26 5.42
CA GLY A 96 11.77 -1.65 4.97
C GLY A 96 12.24 -2.97 5.59
N VAL A 97 12.00 -3.19 6.88
CA VAL A 97 12.31 -4.45 7.56
C VAL A 97 11.52 -5.62 6.98
N LEU A 98 10.22 -5.41 6.64
CA LEU A 98 9.40 -6.46 6.00
C LEU A 98 9.94 -6.82 4.60
N PHE A 99 10.29 -5.84 3.77
CA PHE A 99 10.94 -6.07 2.48
C PHE A 99 12.22 -6.90 2.64
N LYS A 100 13.07 -6.54 3.60
CA LYS A 100 14.31 -7.28 3.86
C LYS A 100 14.05 -8.69 4.37
N LYS A 101 13.12 -8.84 5.32
CA LYS A 101 12.85 -10.13 5.97
C LYS A 101 12.20 -11.14 5.02
N PHE A 102 11.24 -10.70 4.20
CA PHE A 102 10.42 -11.61 3.41
C PHE A 102 10.85 -11.72 1.95
N ALA A 103 11.49 -10.69 1.39
CA ALA A 103 11.90 -10.66 -0.01
C ALA A 103 13.42 -10.53 -0.23
N GLY A 104 14.20 -10.29 0.83
CA GLY A 104 15.64 -10.05 0.71
C GLY A 104 16.01 -8.70 0.08
N ILE A 105 15.02 -7.83 -0.16
CA ILE A 105 15.18 -6.53 -0.81
C ILE A 105 15.65 -5.50 0.21
N ASP A 106 16.66 -4.71 -0.17
CA ASP A 106 17.13 -3.57 0.60
C ASP A 106 16.23 -2.34 0.36
N VAL A 107 16.05 -1.53 1.40
CA VAL A 107 15.16 -0.37 1.35
C VAL A 107 15.86 0.86 1.92
N PHE A 108 15.66 2.00 1.25
CA PHE A 108 15.73 3.31 1.88
C PHE A 108 14.32 3.86 2.02
N ASP A 109 13.95 4.22 3.25
CA ASP A 109 12.72 4.95 3.52
C ASP A 109 12.95 6.44 3.29
N ILE A 110 12.05 7.07 2.54
CA ILE A 110 12.13 8.46 2.10
C ILE A 110 10.83 9.17 2.49
N GLU A 111 10.91 9.95 3.54
CA GLU A 111 9.80 10.77 4.03
C GLU A 111 9.84 12.14 3.34
N VAL A 112 8.82 12.46 2.53
CA VAL A 112 8.75 13.68 1.73
C VAL A 112 7.71 14.63 2.32
N ASP A 113 8.13 15.80 2.78
CA ASP A 113 7.25 16.84 3.31
C ASP A 113 6.65 17.68 2.16
N GLU A 114 5.84 17.04 1.32
CA GLU A 114 5.11 17.66 0.23
C GLU A 114 3.71 17.03 0.10
N THR A 115 2.70 17.86 0.00
CA THR A 115 1.30 17.43 -0.13
C THR A 115 0.69 17.73 -1.50
N ASP A 116 1.31 18.59 -2.30
CA ASP A 116 0.93 18.81 -3.69
C ASP A 116 1.32 17.57 -4.53
N PRO A 117 0.36 16.88 -5.17
CA PRO A 117 0.64 15.64 -5.86
C PRO A 117 1.59 15.81 -7.07
N ASP A 118 1.57 16.95 -7.74
CA ASP A 118 2.42 17.18 -8.91
C ASP A 118 3.88 17.43 -8.50
N LYS A 119 4.10 18.20 -7.45
CA LYS A 119 5.43 18.38 -6.87
C LYS A 119 5.97 17.08 -6.27
N LEU A 120 5.13 16.30 -5.60
CA LEU A 120 5.51 15.00 -5.05
C LEU A 120 5.96 14.06 -6.18
N VAL A 121 5.25 14.03 -7.30
CA VAL A 121 5.64 13.30 -8.51
C VAL A 121 7.01 13.75 -9.03
N ASP A 122 7.26 15.06 -9.10
CA ASP A 122 8.55 15.58 -9.57
C ASP A 122 9.73 15.18 -8.67
N ILE A 123 9.52 15.25 -7.35
CA ILE A 123 10.52 14.83 -6.36
C ILE A 123 10.81 13.33 -6.53
N ILE A 124 9.78 12.48 -6.53
CA ILE A 124 9.94 11.02 -6.58
C ILE A 124 10.58 10.60 -7.90
N ALA A 125 10.14 11.15 -9.03
CA ALA A 125 10.68 10.79 -10.33
C ALA A 125 12.17 11.15 -10.46
N SER A 126 12.64 12.21 -9.79
CA SER A 126 14.05 12.59 -9.78
C SER A 126 14.95 11.58 -9.06
N LEU A 127 14.39 10.71 -8.22
CA LEU A 127 15.12 9.68 -7.47
C LEU A 127 15.35 8.38 -8.28
N GLU A 128 14.77 8.24 -9.46
CA GLU A 128 14.86 7.03 -10.30
C GLU A 128 16.28 6.48 -10.46
N PRO A 129 17.34 7.31 -10.65
CA PRO A 129 18.69 6.79 -10.83
C PRO A 129 19.21 5.97 -9.66
N THR A 130 18.71 6.20 -8.44
CA THR A 130 19.17 5.54 -7.22
C THR A 130 18.55 4.16 -7.02
N PHE A 131 17.31 3.95 -7.48
CA PHE A 131 16.47 2.81 -7.09
C PHE A 131 16.15 1.87 -8.24
N GLY A 132 15.97 0.58 -7.90
CA GLY A 132 15.42 -0.44 -8.79
C GLY A 132 13.89 -0.50 -8.80
N GLY A 133 13.22 0.14 -7.83
CA GLY A 133 11.76 0.22 -7.74
C GLY A 133 11.32 1.22 -6.68
N ILE A 134 10.05 1.62 -6.74
CA ILE A 134 9.41 2.54 -5.80
C ILE A 134 8.19 1.85 -5.18
N ASN A 135 8.12 1.82 -3.85
CA ASN A 135 6.94 1.53 -3.08
C ASN A 135 6.39 2.83 -2.49
N LEU A 136 5.21 3.23 -2.92
CA LEU A 136 4.47 4.34 -2.31
C LEU A 136 3.69 3.80 -1.11
N GLU A 137 3.69 4.53 -0.01
CA GLU A 137 3.07 4.11 1.25
C GLU A 137 2.38 5.29 1.93
N ASP A 138 1.21 5.08 2.53
CA ASP A 138 0.51 6.04 3.39
C ASP A 138 0.25 7.42 2.74
N ILE A 139 0.01 7.44 1.44
CA ILE A 139 -0.42 8.63 0.69
C ILE A 139 -1.95 8.58 0.57
N LYS A 140 -2.63 9.62 1.04
CA LYS A 140 -4.10 9.66 1.08
C LYS A 140 -4.74 9.61 -0.31
N ALA A 141 -5.95 9.06 -0.37
CA ALA A 141 -6.84 9.20 -1.52
C ALA A 141 -7.55 10.57 -1.49
N PRO A 142 -7.84 11.19 -2.67
CA PRO A 142 -7.62 10.66 -4.02
C PRO A 142 -6.22 10.89 -4.60
N GLU A 143 -5.35 11.65 -3.91
CA GLU A 143 -4.02 12.05 -4.40
C GLU A 143 -3.14 10.84 -4.75
N CYS A 144 -3.21 9.75 -3.98
CA CYS A 144 -2.43 8.54 -4.23
C CYS A 144 -2.65 7.94 -5.63
N PHE A 145 -3.87 8.00 -6.15
CA PHE A 145 -4.19 7.50 -7.50
C PHE A 145 -3.51 8.35 -8.59
N VAL A 146 -3.48 9.66 -8.39
CA VAL A 146 -2.85 10.61 -9.32
C VAL A 146 -1.34 10.42 -9.30
N VAL A 147 -0.75 10.35 -8.11
CA VAL A 147 0.69 10.21 -7.90
C VAL A 147 1.18 8.90 -8.52
N GLU A 148 0.56 7.77 -8.20
CA GLU A 148 0.98 6.48 -8.75
C GLU A 148 0.87 6.45 -10.28
N ARG A 149 -0.26 6.88 -10.84
CA ARG A 149 -0.47 6.88 -12.29
C ARG A 149 0.61 7.70 -13.01
N LYS A 150 0.86 8.95 -12.56
CA LYS A 150 1.85 9.84 -13.19
C LYS A 150 3.28 9.30 -13.07
N LEU A 151 3.62 8.68 -11.95
CA LEU A 151 4.92 8.05 -11.77
C LEU A 151 5.10 6.84 -12.68
N ARG A 152 4.10 5.98 -12.80
CA ARG A 152 4.12 4.81 -13.70
C ARG A 152 4.23 5.20 -15.17
N GLU A 153 3.66 6.33 -15.58
CA GLU A 153 3.79 6.86 -16.94
C GLU A 153 5.19 7.47 -17.20
N ARG A 154 5.83 8.02 -16.17
CA ARG A 154 7.07 8.80 -16.26
C ARG A 154 8.32 7.98 -16.00
N MET A 155 8.29 7.05 -15.05
CA MET A 155 9.45 6.28 -14.59
C MET A 155 9.61 4.98 -15.37
N LYS A 156 10.86 4.54 -15.53
CA LYS A 156 11.25 3.30 -16.23
C LYS A 156 11.51 2.13 -15.29
N ILE A 157 11.27 2.33 -13.99
CA ILE A 157 11.34 1.32 -12.95
C ILE A 157 9.95 1.02 -12.42
N PRO A 158 9.69 -0.14 -11.80
CA PRO A 158 8.41 -0.45 -11.19
C PRO A 158 8.01 0.58 -10.14
N VAL A 159 6.75 1.02 -10.19
CA VAL A 159 6.11 1.86 -9.18
C VAL A 159 4.88 1.12 -8.67
N PHE A 160 4.78 0.98 -7.36
CA PHE A 160 3.74 0.22 -6.67
C PHE A 160 3.25 1.01 -5.46
N HIS A 161 1.95 1.07 -5.23
CA HIS A 161 1.35 1.66 -4.04
C HIS A 161 0.73 0.54 -3.20
N ASP A 162 1.33 0.23 -2.04
CA ASP A 162 0.97 -0.96 -1.27
C ASP A 162 -0.45 -0.91 -0.71
N ASP A 163 -0.88 0.24 -0.17
CA ASP A 163 -2.25 0.40 0.35
C ASP A 163 -3.32 0.15 -0.71
N GLN A 164 -2.99 0.35 -1.98
CA GLN A 164 -3.87 0.00 -3.08
C GLN A 164 -3.74 -1.48 -3.45
N HIS A 165 -2.55 -1.89 -3.88
CA HIS A 165 -2.36 -3.15 -4.58
C HIS A 165 -2.05 -4.33 -3.64
N GLY A 166 -1.33 -4.10 -2.53
CA GLY A 166 -1.05 -5.15 -1.55
C GLY A 166 -2.35 -5.67 -0.93
N THR A 167 -3.18 -4.76 -0.43
CA THR A 167 -4.50 -5.10 0.11
C THR A 167 -5.40 -5.77 -0.93
N ALA A 168 -5.43 -5.26 -2.17
CA ALA A 168 -6.23 -5.83 -3.25
C ALA A 168 -5.82 -7.28 -3.60
N ILE A 169 -4.51 -7.57 -3.60
CA ILE A 169 -3.99 -8.93 -3.87
C ILE A 169 -4.46 -9.91 -2.80
N ILE A 170 -4.35 -9.54 -1.51
CA ILE A 170 -4.77 -10.41 -0.40
C ILE A 170 -6.28 -10.61 -0.40
N VAL A 171 -7.06 -9.55 -0.60
CA VAL A 171 -8.54 -9.65 -0.72
C VAL A 171 -8.93 -10.53 -1.90
N GLY A 172 -8.30 -10.35 -3.07
CA GLY A 172 -8.55 -11.20 -4.23
C GLY A 172 -8.30 -12.68 -3.94
N ALA A 173 -7.17 -13.00 -3.29
CA ALA A 173 -6.82 -14.37 -2.90
C ALA A 173 -7.85 -14.94 -1.89
N ALA A 174 -8.25 -14.17 -0.89
CA ALA A 174 -9.25 -14.59 0.10
C ALA A 174 -10.61 -14.89 -0.54
N VAL A 175 -11.08 -14.00 -1.44
CA VAL A 175 -12.36 -14.17 -2.14
C VAL A 175 -12.32 -15.40 -3.06
N LEU A 176 -11.25 -15.61 -3.82
CA LEU A 176 -11.13 -16.81 -4.67
C LEU A 176 -11.17 -18.10 -3.85
N ASN A 177 -10.48 -18.13 -2.70
CA ASN A 177 -10.54 -19.28 -1.80
C ASN A 177 -11.96 -19.48 -1.20
N ALA A 178 -12.63 -18.38 -0.82
CA ALA A 178 -14.01 -18.46 -0.34
C ALA A 178 -14.96 -18.98 -1.40
N MET A 179 -14.82 -18.58 -2.66
CA MET A 179 -15.59 -19.11 -3.79
C MET A 179 -15.35 -20.62 -3.98
N ALA A 180 -14.10 -21.06 -3.91
CA ALA A 180 -13.76 -22.48 -4.01
C ALA A 180 -14.35 -23.32 -2.88
N ILE A 181 -14.36 -22.82 -1.63
CA ILE A 181 -14.93 -23.51 -0.46
C ILE A 181 -16.45 -23.58 -0.54
N THR A 182 -17.11 -22.50 -0.97
CA THR A 182 -18.57 -22.38 -0.97
C THR A 182 -19.24 -22.89 -2.24
N GLY A 183 -18.46 -23.17 -3.29
CA GLY A 183 -18.97 -23.58 -4.59
C GLY A 183 -19.72 -22.47 -5.35
N LYS A 184 -19.65 -21.21 -4.87
CA LYS A 184 -20.25 -20.07 -5.57
C LYS A 184 -19.34 -19.57 -6.69
N LYS A 185 -19.94 -18.95 -7.69
CA LYS A 185 -19.21 -18.33 -8.79
C LYS A 185 -19.09 -16.83 -8.55
N ILE A 186 -17.91 -16.28 -8.79
CA ILE A 186 -17.63 -14.86 -8.50
C ILE A 186 -18.53 -13.90 -9.29
N GLU A 187 -18.93 -14.28 -10.49
CA GLU A 187 -19.86 -13.51 -11.33
C GLU A 187 -21.31 -13.47 -10.84
N GLU A 188 -21.66 -14.34 -9.88
CA GLU A 188 -23.03 -14.46 -9.34
C GLU A 188 -23.20 -13.84 -7.95
N VAL A 189 -22.07 -13.60 -7.24
CA VAL A 189 -22.11 -13.11 -5.86
C VAL A 189 -22.35 -11.60 -5.78
N LYS A 190 -22.95 -11.16 -4.68
CA LYS A 190 -23.21 -9.76 -4.33
C LYS A 190 -22.22 -9.30 -3.27
N LEU A 191 -21.55 -8.17 -3.53
CA LEU A 191 -20.61 -7.54 -2.64
C LEU A 191 -21.22 -6.30 -1.98
N ALA A 192 -21.22 -6.26 -0.65
CA ALA A 192 -21.35 -5.03 0.14
C ALA A 192 -19.96 -4.61 0.64
N THR A 193 -19.56 -3.36 0.42
CA THR A 193 -18.25 -2.88 0.87
C THR A 193 -18.33 -1.54 1.55
N THR A 194 -17.45 -1.34 2.55
CA THR A 194 -17.27 -0.05 3.25
C THR A 194 -15.83 0.42 3.13
N GLY A 195 -15.63 1.76 3.09
CA GLY A 195 -14.29 2.33 3.00
C GLY A 195 -13.78 2.43 1.57
N MET A 196 -14.43 3.25 0.75
CA MET A 196 -14.03 3.52 -0.64
C MET A 196 -12.90 4.55 -0.74
N GLY A 197 -11.81 4.33 0.02
CA GLY A 197 -10.54 5.02 -0.13
C GLY A 197 -9.57 4.25 -1.04
N ALA A 198 -8.25 4.45 -0.85
CA ALA A 198 -7.20 3.82 -1.67
C ALA A 198 -7.36 2.29 -1.73
N ALA A 199 -7.44 1.62 -0.59
CA ALA A 199 -7.63 0.17 -0.50
C ALA A 199 -8.96 -0.29 -1.09
N GLY A 200 -10.08 0.35 -0.70
CA GLY A 200 -11.42 -0.06 -1.11
C GLY A 200 -11.62 -0.03 -2.61
N VAL A 201 -11.25 1.07 -3.26
CA VAL A 201 -11.33 1.20 -4.72
C VAL A 201 -10.49 0.13 -5.40
N SER A 202 -9.26 -0.09 -4.93
CA SER A 202 -8.36 -1.06 -5.54
C SER A 202 -8.80 -2.52 -5.34
N CYS A 203 -9.35 -2.85 -4.15
CA CYS A 203 -9.94 -4.17 -3.90
C CYS A 203 -11.12 -4.44 -4.82
N VAL A 204 -12.03 -3.47 -4.95
CA VAL A 204 -13.18 -3.61 -5.82
C VAL A 204 -12.76 -3.73 -7.29
N ASN A 205 -11.78 -2.93 -7.75
CA ASN A 205 -11.19 -3.06 -9.08
C ASN A 205 -10.61 -4.47 -9.31
N MET A 206 -9.87 -5.01 -8.35
CA MET A 206 -9.32 -6.37 -8.40
C MET A 206 -10.43 -7.43 -8.51
N LEU A 207 -11.46 -7.34 -7.69
CA LEU A 207 -12.56 -8.31 -7.72
C LEU A 207 -13.33 -8.26 -9.05
N VAL A 208 -13.49 -7.08 -9.64
CA VAL A 208 -14.08 -6.93 -10.99
C VAL A 208 -13.19 -7.60 -12.05
N GLN A 209 -11.87 -7.42 -11.98
CA GLN A 209 -10.92 -8.11 -12.87
C GLN A 209 -10.96 -9.63 -12.72
N LEU A 210 -11.26 -10.14 -11.51
CA LEU A 210 -11.43 -11.56 -11.23
C LEU A 210 -12.79 -12.10 -11.67
N GLY A 211 -13.71 -11.26 -12.13
CA GLY A 211 -15.00 -11.66 -12.69
C GLY A 211 -16.23 -11.19 -11.92
N LEU A 212 -16.09 -10.50 -10.77
CA LEU A 212 -17.23 -9.92 -10.07
C LEU A 212 -17.91 -8.87 -10.95
N LYS A 213 -19.21 -9.02 -11.15
CA LYS A 213 -19.97 -8.07 -11.96
C LYS A 213 -20.12 -6.73 -11.25
N PRO A 214 -19.82 -5.60 -11.91
CA PRO A 214 -19.99 -4.28 -11.30
C PRO A 214 -21.39 -4.00 -10.74
N GLU A 215 -22.44 -4.48 -11.41
CA GLU A 215 -23.81 -4.33 -10.97
C GLU A 215 -24.15 -5.05 -9.65
N ASN A 216 -23.34 -6.02 -9.26
CA ASN A 216 -23.47 -6.75 -8.00
C ASN A 216 -22.76 -6.08 -6.81
N ILE A 217 -22.19 -4.89 -7.00
CA ILE A 217 -21.43 -4.18 -5.97
C ILE A 217 -22.25 -3.03 -5.42
N LEU A 218 -22.44 -3.02 -4.09
CA LEU A 218 -22.97 -1.88 -3.34
C LEU A 218 -21.90 -1.38 -2.39
N ALA A 219 -21.50 -0.12 -2.58
CA ALA A 219 -20.43 0.50 -1.82
C ALA A 219 -20.95 1.58 -0.88
N PHE A 220 -20.27 1.73 0.25
CA PHE A 220 -20.62 2.66 1.32
C PHE A 220 -19.38 3.44 1.78
N ASP A 221 -19.53 4.74 1.96
CA ASP A 221 -18.51 5.61 2.55
C ASP A 221 -19.07 6.43 3.72
N ARG A 222 -18.35 7.46 4.17
CA ARG A 222 -18.75 8.28 5.33
C ARG A 222 -20.08 9.00 5.11
N GLU A 223 -20.41 9.32 3.87
CA GLU A 223 -21.63 10.03 3.48
C GLU A 223 -22.80 9.09 3.16
N GLY A 224 -22.57 7.76 3.25
CA GLY A 224 -23.60 6.77 3.01
C GLY A 224 -23.35 5.90 1.79
N VAL A 225 -24.43 5.29 1.27
CA VAL A 225 -24.35 4.45 0.07
C VAL A 225 -23.91 5.28 -1.14
N ILE A 226 -23.01 4.71 -1.95
CA ILE A 226 -22.54 5.32 -3.19
C ILE A 226 -23.57 5.03 -4.29
N HIS A 227 -24.41 6.03 -4.58
CA HIS A 227 -25.49 5.92 -5.56
C HIS A 227 -25.45 7.05 -6.60
N THR A 228 -26.11 6.85 -7.73
CA THR A 228 -26.07 7.76 -8.90
C THR A 228 -26.60 9.17 -8.61
N GLY A 229 -27.41 9.35 -7.58
CA GLY A 229 -27.91 10.66 -7.16
C GLY A 229 -26.94 11.49 -6.33
N ARG A 230 -25.74 10.99 -5.98
CA ARG A 230 -24.72 11.74 -5.25
C ARG A 230 -23.88 12.62 -6.20
N THR A 231 -23.56 13.83 -5.75
CA THR A 231 -22.78 14.83 -6.52
C THR A 231 -21.39 15.09 -5.94
N ASP A 232 -21.07 14.47 -4.81
CA ASP A 232 -19.84 14.63 -4.04
C ASP A 232 -18.79 13.54 -4.32
N LEU A 233 -19.06 12.66 -5.29
CA LEU A 233 -18.19 11.52 -5.60
C LEU A 233 -16.98 11.94 -6.45
N ASP A 234 -15.79 11.52 -6.04
CA ASP A 234 -14.61 11.55 -6.91
C ASP A 234 -14.76 10.58 -8.10
N PRO A 235 -13.94 10.74 -9.18
CA PRO A 235 -14.07 9.91 -10.38
C PRO A 235 -13.94 8.39 -10.12
N GLU A 236 -13.15 7.98 -9.15
CA GLU A 236 -12.95 6.56 -8.85
C GLU A 236 -14.19 5.96 -8.18
N LYS A 237 -14.80 6.68 -7.22
CA LYS A 237 -16.05 6.26 -6.58
C LYS A 237 -17.24 6.33 -7.54
N GLN A 238 -17.27 7.32 -8.44
CA GLN A 238 -18.34 7.48 -9.42
C GLN A 238 -18.54 6.23 -10.29
N ARG A 239 -17.48 5.48 -10.58
CA ARG A 239 -17.53 4.21 -11.35
C ARG A 239 -18.39 3.15 -10.66
N TYR A 240 -18.51 3.22 -9.34
CA TYR A 240 -19.25 2.26 -8.51
C TYR A 240 -20.56 2.82 -7.98
N ALA A 241 -20.98 4.01 -8.41
CA ALA A 241 -22.30 4.53 -8.10
C ALA A 241 -23.39 3.67 -8.76
N ARG A 242 -24.39 3.28 -7.98
CA ARG A 242 -25.51 2.44 -8.45
C ARG A 242 -26.83 3.18 -8.37
N ASP A 243 -27.71 2.87 -9.30
CA ASP A 243 -29.11 3.28 -9.20
C ASP A 243 -29.79 2.36 -8.15
N THR A 244 -30.02 2.90 -6.97
CA THR A 244 -30.57 2.17 -5.82
C THR A 244 -31.23 3.10 -4.83
N ASP A 245 -32.30 2.63 -4.19
CA ASP A 245 -32.98 3.33 -3.08
C ASP A 245 -32.35 3.07 -1.72
N LYS A 246 -31.38 2.15 -1.62
CA LYS A 246 -30.66 1.85 -0.38
C LYS A 246 -29.82 3.04 0.06
N ARG A 247 -29.82 3.36 1.37
CA ARG A 247 -29.10 4.52 1.95
C ARG A 247 -28.23 4.15 3.15
N THR A 248 -28.46 3.01 3.78
CA THR A 248 -27.77 2.58 5.00
C THR A 248 -26.90 1.35 4.76
N LEU A 249 -25.93 1.15 5.65
CA LEU A 249 -25.08 -0.05 5.62
C LEU A 249 -25.89 -1.33 5.80
N ALA A 250 -26.85 -1.33 6.73
CA ALA A 250 -27.72 -2.49 6.97
C ALA A 250 -28.46 -2.92 5.72
N GLU A 251 -28.97 -1.96 4.95
CA GLU A 251 -29.71 -2.27 3.71
C GLU A 251 -28.81 -2.87 2.64
N ILE A 252 -27.53 -2.46 2.52
CA ILE A 252 -26.65 -3.04 1.49
C ILE A 252 -26.06 -4.38 1.90
N VAL A 253 -25.93 -4.64 3.21
CA VAL A 253 -25.45 -5.92 3.75
C VAL A 253 -26.54 -6.99 3.65
N ASP A 254 -27.81 -6.60 3.72
CA ASP A 254 -28.94 -7.53 3.61
C ASP A 254 -28.94 -8.23 2.25
N GLY A 255 -28.81 -9.57 2.29
CA GLY A 255 -28.72 -10.42 1.11
C GLY A 255 -27.40 -10.32 0.34
N ALA A 256 -26.34 -9.72 0.89
CA ALA A 256 -25.01 -9.77 0.32
C ALA A 256 -24.37 -11.15 0.56
N ASP A 257 -23.58 -11.61 -0.40
CA ASP A 257 -22.77 -12.83 -0.28
C ASP A 257 -21.44 -12.55 0.40
N ILE A 258 -20.87 -11.38 0.15
CA ILE A 258 -19.57 -10.95 0.66
C ILE A 258 -19.74 -9.57 1.29
N PHE A 259 -19.18 -9.39 2.49
CA PHE A 259 -18.94 -8.09 3.10
C PHE A 259 -17.44 -7.82 3.13
N LEU A 260 -17.00 -6.68 2.57
CA LEU A 260 -15.62 -6.20 2.60
C LEU A 260 -15.55 -4.90 3.41
N GLY A 261 -14.97 -4.97 4.60
CA GLY A 261 -14.85 -3.84 5.53
C GLY A 261 -13.45 -3.23 5.50
N LEU A 262 -13.29 -2.03 4.95
CA LEU A 262 -12.02 -1.30 4.83
C LEU A 262 -12.10 0.14 5.35
N SER A 263 -12.97 0.40 6.35
CA SER A 263 -13.20 1.78 6.83
C SER A 263 -12.84 1.98 8.30
N ALA A 264 -13.63 1.45 9.21
CA ALA A 264 -13.46 1.63 10.64
C ALA A 264 -13.97 0.41 11.41
N PRO A 265 -13.40 0.10 12.58
CA PRO A 265 -13.87 -0.98 13.43
C PRO A 265 -15.28 -0.72 13.96
N GLY A 266 -16.04 -1.80 14.18
CA GLY A 266 -17.34 -1.76 14.88
C GLY A 266 -18.53 -1.25 14.05
N ILE A 267 -18.39 -0.96 12.75
CA ILE A 267 -19.51 -0.52 11.92
C ILE A 267 -20.43 -1.65 11.46
N LEU A 268 -19.92 -2.87 11.37
CA LEU A 268 -20.71 -4.07 11.09
C LEU A 268 -21.20 -4.67 12.41
N THR A 269 -22.51 -4.72 12.61
CA THR A 269 -23.10 -5.30 13.83
C THR A 269 -23.41 -6.80 13.65
N ALA A 270 -23.57 -7.50 14.77
CA ALA A 270 -23.95 -8.92 14.75
C ALA A 270 -25.31 -9.15 14.07
N GLU A 271 -26.22 -8.19 14.17
CA GLU A 271 -27.52 -8.23 13.50
C GLU A 271 -27.35 -8.14 11.98
N MET A 272 -26.50 -7.24 11.48
CA MET A 272 -26.21 -7.12 10.05
C MET A 272 -25.56 -8.41 9.50
N VAL A 273 -24.65 -9.03 10.26
CA VAL A 273 -24.02 -10.30 9.85
C VAL A 273 -25.05 -11.40 9.61
N LYS A 274 -26.11 -11.46 10.44
CA LYS A 274 -27.15 -12.47 10.31
C LYS A 274 -28.00 -12.35 9.04
N THR A 275 -28.02 -11.17 8.41
CA THR A 275 -28.73 -10.93 7.13
C THR A 275 -27.87 -11.21 5.91
N CYS A 276 -26.56 -11.40 6.09
CA CYS A 276 -25.62 -11.74 5.02
C CYS A 276 -25.75 -13.22 4.63
N LEU A 277 -25.76 -13.54 3.35
CA LEU A 277 -25.93 -14.91 2.85
C LEU A 277 -24.67 -15.77 3.04
N LEU A 278 -23.50 -15.14 3.08
CA LEU A 278 -22.22 -15.78 3.34
C LEU A 278 -21.29 -14.77 3.99
N TYR A 279 -20.74 -15.10 5.15
CA TYR A 279 -19.78 -14.23 5.83
C TYR A 279 -18.36 -14.54 5.38
N THR A 280 -17.73 -13.58 4.69
CA THR A 280 -16.28 -13.47 4.60
C THR A 280 -15.92 -12.04 4.94
N SER A 281 -15.29 -11.83 6.10
CA SER A 281 -14.67 -10.55 6.45
C SER A 281 -13.17 -10.66 6.26
N ASP A 282 -12.55 -9.66 5.67
CA ASP A 282 -11.13 -9.48 5.80
C ASP A 282 -10.88 -8.74 7.13
N ALA A 283 -10.24 -9.44 8.07
CA ALA A 283 -9.86 -8.92 9.37
C ALA A 283 -8.45 -8.29 9.33
N ALA A 284 -8.01 -7.77 8.21
CA ALA A 284 -6.67 -7.16 8.08
C ALA A 284 -6.44 -6.02 9.09
N ASP A 285 -7.52 -5.38 9.56
CA ASP A 285 -7.46 -4.32 10.58
C ASP A 285 -7.37 -4.83 12.04
N ASP A 286 -7.63 -6.11 12.31
CA ASP A 286 -7.62 -6.63 13.69
C ASP A 286 -6.23 -7.05 14.19
N SER A 287 -5.23 -7.12 13.33
CA SER A 287 -3.87 -7.55 13.71
C SER A 287 -3.05 -6.46 14.41
N LEU A 288 -3.55 -5.24 14.53
CA LEU A 288 -2.90 -4.10 15.18
C LEU A 288 -3.53 -3.69 16.51
N ARG A 289 -4.36 -4.54 17.13
CA ARG A 289 -4.93 -4.27 18.46
C ARG A 289 -4.32 -5.14 19.53
#